data_2bec4bb0c6b5b8133efa208128d28533
#
_entry.id   2bec4bb0c6b5b8133efa208128d28533
#
_cell.length_a   1.000
_cell.length_b   1.000
_cell.length_c   1.000
_cell.angle_alpha   90.00
_cell.angle_beta   90.00
_cell.angle_gamma   90.00
#
_symmetry.space_group_name_H-M   'P 1'
#
loop_
_entity.id
_entity.type
_entity.pdbx_description
1 polymer ?
#
loop_
_entity_poly.entity_id
_entity_poly.type
_entity_poly.pdbx_seq_one_letter_code
_entity_poly.pdbx_strand_id
1 'polypeptide(L)'
;MYQNKSVVSAPIPAFITEVLVQPGSRVKAGDVLYRIESKEQHALGNGNHAVIPIKVERDGIVLDVQQQAGSYVTEGAVLCSVAEAGSLVFEINVPYEQQRYAHSGSKCMLELPDGTRLTATVHAPLVTMNMVSQSERVIARTKAPFLPEGMNVKAVFTENDSSSKGLILPKSAVQSDETLTKHWVMKLADNGTAVRVPIEVGNSNASEIEIKSDALSPQDRIILTGGYGLEDGAKVVVTKEEAAL
;
A
#
# COMPACT_ATOMS: atom_id res chain seq x y z
N MET A 1 -9.64 -3.85 -4.47
CA MET A 1 -11.07 -3.99 -4.90
C MET A 1 -11.74 -2.63 -4.94
N TYR A 2 -12.86 -2.50 -5.65
CA TYR A 2 -13.70 -1.29 -5.60
C TYR A 2 -14.76 -1.44 -4.54
N GLN A 3 -14.91 -0.45 -3.66
CA GLN A 3 -15.92 -0.48 -2.59
C GLN A 3 -17.33 -0.24 -3.12
N ASN A 4 -17.46 0.68 -4.07
CA ASN A 4 -18.75 1.05 -4.63
C ASN A 4 -18.86 0.48 -6.04
N LYS A 5 -19.78 -0.45 -6.20
CA LYS A 5 -20.15 -1.05 -7.50
C LYS A 5 -21.63 -0.89 -7.72
N SER A 6 -21.99 -0.47 -8.92
CA SER A 6 -23.37 -0.41 -9.37
C SER A 6 -23.61 -1.52 -10.37
N VAL A 7 -24.67 -2.27 -10.15
CA VAL A 7 -25.14 -3.28 -11.11
C VAL A 7 -26.19 -2.62 -11.98
N VAL A 8 -25.95 -2.60 -13.27
CA VAL A 8 -26.90 -2.09 -14.25
C VAL A 8 -27.73 -3.27 -14.76
N SER A 9 -29.03 -3.21 -14.56
CA SER A 9 -29.95 -4.28 -14.92
C SER A 9 -31.03 -3.81 -15.92
N ALA A 10 -31.64 -4.75 -16.61
CA ALA A 10 -32.74 -4.48 -17.52
C ALA A 10 -34.01 -4.08 -16.73
N PRO A 11 -34.62 -2.90 -17.01
CA PRO A 11 -35.81 -2.45 -16.29
C PRO A 11 -37.10 -3.15 -16.74
N ILE A 12 -37.08 -3.78 -17.90
CA ILE A 12 -38.20 -4.48 -18.50
C ILE A 12 -37.70 -5.71 -19.32
N PRO A 13 -38.54 -6.68 -19.64
CA PRO A 13 -38.21 -7.73 -20.60
C PRO A 13 -37.96 -7.14 -21.98
N ALA A 14 -36.77 -7.36 -22.56
CA ALA A 14 -36.37 -6.67 -23.77
C ALA A 14 -35.31 -7.46 -24.58
N PHE A 15 -35.15 -7.05 -25.84
CA PHE A 15 -34.04 -7.46 -26.70
C PHE A 15 -32.98 -6.35 -26.68
N ILE A 16 -31.71 -6.73 -26.57
CA ILE A 16 -30.59 -5.80 -26.63
C ILE A 16 -30.29 -5.49 -28.09
N THR A 17 -30.49 -4.23 -28.49
CA THR A 17 -30.20 -3.80 -29.87
C THR A 17 -28.76 -3.38 -30.04
N GLU A 18 -28.21 -2.69 -29.05
CA GLU A 18 -26.80 -2.23 -29.09
C GLU A 18 -26.16 -2.29 -27.71
N VAL A 19 -24.86 -2.56 -27.68
CA VAL A 19 -23.98 -2.47 -26.53
C VAL A 19 -22.90 -1.43 -26.85
N LEU A 20 -22.88 -0.32 -26.12
CA LEU A 20 -22.04 0.84 -26.40
C LEU A 20 -20.79 0.91 -25.52
N VAL A 21 -20.59 -0.08 -24.67
CA VAL A 21 -19.46 -0.12 -23.70
C VAL A 21 -18.78 -1.48 -23.73
N GLN A 22 -17.52 -1.47 -23.28
CA GLN A 22 -16.71 -2.67 -23.12
C GLN A 22 -16.11 -2.69 -21.72
N PRO A 23 -15.68 -3.84 -21.19
CA PRO A 23 -14.92 -3.89 -19.96
C PRO A 23 -13.70 -2.95 -20.03
N GLY A 24 -13.50 -2.12 -18.98
CA GLY A 24 -12.48 -1.09 -18.94
C GLY A 24 -12.91 0.29 -19.48
N SER A 25 -14.07 0.40 -20.11
CA SER A 25 -14.60 1.69 -20.57
C SER A 25 -14.86 2.64 -19.40
N ARG A 26 -14.39 3.89 -19.52
CA ARG A 26 -14.76 4.97 -18.59
C ARG A 26 -16.07 5.58 -19.01
N VAL A 27 -16.98 5.73 -18.07
CA VAL A 27 -18.33 6.27 -18.31
C VAL A 27 -18.63 7.39 -17.33
N LYS A 28 -19.41 8.35 -17.78
CA LYS A 28 -19.91 9.49 -16.97
C LYS A 28 -21.40 9.31 -16.72
N ALA A 29 -21.88 9.85 -15.62
CA ALA A 29 -23.29 9.88 -15.30
C ALA A 29 -24.11 10.41 -16.48
N GLY A 30 -25.11 9.64 -16.91
CA GLY A 30 -25.94 9.90 -18.07
C GLY A 30 -25.50 9.26 -19.38
N ASP A 31 -24.27 8.70 -19.46
CA ASP A 31 -23.82 7.98 -20.65
C ASP A 31 -24.70 6.76 -20.91
N VAL A 32 -24.97 6.48 -22.20
CA VAL A 32 -25.77 5.34 -22.62
C VAL A 32 -24.85 4.12 -22.72
N LEU A 33 -25.20 3.07 -21.95
CA LEU A 33 -24.46 1.80 -21.93
C LEU A 33 -25.04 0.78 -22.91
N TYR A 34 -26.38 0.70 -22.93
CA TYR A 34 -27.15 -0.22 -23.74
C TYR A 34 -28.30 0.51 -24.41
N ARG A 35 -28.71 -0.04 -25.54
CA ARG A 35 -30.00 0.27 -26.15
C ARG A 35 -30.79 -1.02 -26.19
N ILE A 36 -32.04 -0.97 -25.71
CA ILE A 36 -32.93 -2.12 -25.66
C ILE A 36 -34.24 -1.82 -26.34
N GLU A 37 -34.88 -2.84 -26.88
CA GLU A 37 -36.21 -2.81 -27.46
C GLU A 37 -37.15 -3.69 -26.63
N SER A 38 -38.32 -3.20 -26.21
CA SER A 38 -39.25 -4.01 -25.43
C SER A 38 -39.73 -5.21 -26.23
N LYS A 39 -40.03 -6.33 -25.54
CA LYS A 39 -40.59 -7.54 -26.16
C LYS A 39 -41.84 -7.27 -26.96
N GLU A 40 -42.69 -6.37 -26.48
CA GLU A 40 -43.97 -6.02 -27.16
C GLU A 40 -43.73 -5.28 -28.47
N GLN A 41 -42.79 -4.32 -28.50
CA GLN A 41 -42.45 -3.60 -29.71
C GLN A 41 -41.76 -4.50 -30.74
N HIS A 42 -40.89 -5.36 -30.30
CA HIS A 42 -40.25 -6.36 -31.16
C HIS A 42 -41.25 -7.29 -31.82
N ALA A 43 -42.30 -7.68 -31.10
CA ALA A 43 -43.37 -8.55 -31.63
C ALA A 43 -44.29 -7.83 -32.65
N LEU A 44 -44.44 -6.50 -32.58
CA LEU A 44 -45.33 -5.73 -33.46
C LEU A 44 -44.75 -5.49 -34.86
N GLY A 45 -43.45 -5.63 -35.07
CA GLY A 45 -42.77 -5.62 -36.36
C GLY A 45 -42.94 -4.36 -37.24
N ASN A 46 -43.46 -3.27 -36.70
CA ASN A 46 -43.92 -2.11 -37.46
C ASN A 46 -42.84 -1.09 -37.87
N GLY A 47 -41.57 -1.46 -37.86
CA GLY A 47 -40.48 -0.64 -38.37
C GLY A 47 -40.12 0.63 -37.57
N ASN A 48 -40.93 1.01 -36.63
CA ASN A 48 -40.70 2.13 -35.74
C ASN A 48 -40.30 1.63 -34.33
N HIS A 49 -39.07 1.14 -34.22
CA HIS A 49 -38.54 0.58 -32.99
C HIS A 49 -38.18 1.69 -32.01
N ALA A 50 -39.02 1.94 -31.01
CA ALA A 50 -38.65 2.84 -29.91
C ALA A 50 -37.60 2.18 -29.04
N VAL A 51 -36.36 2.62 -29.21
CA VAL A 51 -35.20 2.13 -28.47
C VAL A 51 -35.11 2.83 -27.13
N ILE A 52 -35.05 2.07 -26.06
CA ILE A 52 -34.91 2.58 -24.70
C ILE A 52 -33.42 2.61 -24.34
N PRO A 53 -32.84 3.78 -24.05
CA PRO A 53 -31.47 3.88 -23.63
C PRO A 53 -31.32 3.52 -22.14
N ILE A 54 -30.43 2.60 -21.82
CA ILE A 54 -30.01 2.32 -20.45
C ILE A 54 -28.76 3.14 -20.15
N LYS A 55 -28.88 4.01 -19.15
CA LYS A 55 -27.84 4.97 -18.79
C LYS A 55 -27.19 4.63 -17.46
N VAL A 56 -25.93 4.99 -17.32
CA VAL A 56 -25.25 4.92 -16.04
C VAL A 56 -25.63 6.11 -15.15
N GLU A 57 -25.77 5.86 -13.85
CA GLU A 57 -26.18 6.89 -12.88
C GLU A 57 -25.00 7.70 -12.33
N ARG A 58 -23.81 7.13 -12.32
CA ARG A 58 -22.60 7.72 -11.73
C ARG A 58 -21.38 7.51 -12.61
N ASP A 59 -20.41 8.41 -12.45
CA ASP A 59 -19.10 8.29 -13.11
C ASP A 59 -18.40 7.01 -12.64
N GLY A 60 -17.84 6.25 -13.57
CA GLY A 60 -17.22 5.00 -13.21
C GLY A 60 -16.47 4.33 -14.35
N ILE A 61 -16.17 3.05 -14.11
CA ILE A 61 -15.48 2.19 -15.04
C ILE A 61 -16.25 0.88 -15.15
N VAL A 62 -16.56 0.47 -16.35
CA VAL A 62 -17.23 -0.80 -16.62
C VAL A 62 -16.30 -1.95 -16.25
N LEU A 63 -16.70 -2.78 -15.30
CA LEU A 63 -15.92 -3.94 -14.85
C LEU A 63 -16.14 -5.14 -15.76
N ASP A 64 -17.41 -5.41 -16.07
CA ASP A 64 -17.82 -6.51 -16.92
C ASP A 64 -19.02 -6.12 -17.79
N VAL A 65 -19.24 -6.87 -18.85
CA VAL A 65 -20.38 -6.78 -19.76
C VAL A 65 -20.91 -8.20 -19.91
N GLN A 66 -22.10 -8.47 -19.33
CA GLN A 66 -22.67 -9.81 -19.27
C GLN A 66 -23.57 -10.13 -20.44
N GLN A 67 -24.15 -9.10 -21.06
CA GLN A 67 -25.12 -9.29 -22.13
C GLN A 67 -24.63 -8.65 -23.43
N GLN A 68 -24.90 -9.31 -24.54
CA GLN A 68 -24.49 -8.90 -25.88
C GLN A 68 -25.68 -8.44 -26.73
N ALA A 69 -25.39 -7.70 -27.80
CA ALA A 69 -26.41 -7.34 -28.78
C ALA A 69 -27.09 -8.60 -29.38
N GLY A 70 -28.39 -8.56 -29.56
CA GLY A 70 -29.22 -9.69 -30.00
C GLY A 70 -29.72 -10.59 -28.86
N SER A 71 -29.25 -10.44 -27.65
CA SER A 71 -29.72 -11.22 -26.50
C SER A 71 -31.12 -10.77 -26.05
N TYR A 72 -31.95 -11.72 -25.64
CA TYR A 72 -33.18 -11.43 -24.89
C TYR A 72 -32.88 -11.45 -23.39
N VAL A 73 -33.39 -10.45 -22.67
CA VAL A 73 -33.21 -10.30 -21.22
C VAL A 73 -34.58 -10.17 -20.55
N THR A 74 -34.68 -10.72 -19.33
CA THR A 74 -35.84 -10.52 -18.46
C THR A 74 -35.65 -9.28 -17.60
N GLU A 75 -36.75 -8.78 -17.03
CA GLU A 75 -36.67 -7.72 -16.00
C GLU A 75 -35.71 -8.13 -14.87
N GLY A 76 -34.85 -7.21 -14.43
CA GLY A 76 -33.88 -7.45 -13.40
C GLY A 76 -32.61 -8.20 -13.86
N ALA A 77 -32.55 -8.67 -15.11
CA ALA A 77 -31.35 -9.33 -15.63
C ALA A 77 -30.15 -8.36 -15.62
N VAL A 78 -29.01 -8.81 -15.11
CA VAL A 78 -27.78 -8.02 -15.06
C VAL A 78 -27.23 -7.83 -16.47
N LEU A 79 -27.00 -6.58 -16.86
CA LEU A 79 -26.41 -6.19 -18.14
C LEU A 79 -24.91 -6.00 -18.03
N CYS A 80 -24.48 -5.18 -17.06
CA CYS A 80 -23.09 -4.94 -16.77
C CYS A 80 -22.90 -4.47 -15.31
N SER A 81 -21.66 -4.45 -14.84
CA SER A 81 -21.30 -3.83 -13.58
C SER A 81 -20.33 -2.66 -13.79
N VAL A 82 -20.53 -1.61 -13.02
CA VAL A 82 -19.75 -0.38 -13.08
C VAL A 82 -19.17 -0.07 -11.70
N ALA A 83 -17.85 0.07 -11.61
CA ALA A 83 -17.19 0.54 -10.40
C ALA A 83 -17.14 2.06 -10.38
N GLU A 84 -17.49 2.67 -9.26
CA GLU A 84 -17.41 4.12 -9.08
C GLU A 84 -15.95 4.57 -9.10
N ALA A 85 -15.66 5.60 -9.90
CA ALA A 85 -14.32 6.17 -9.99
C ALA A 85 -13.89 6.71 -8.62
N GLY A 86 -12.69 6.32 -8.18
CA GLY A 86 -12.14 6.74 -6.87
C GLY A 86 -12.57 5.88 -5.68
N SER A 87 -13.39 4.83 -5.88
CA SER A 87 -13.75 3.88 -4.82
C SER A 87 -12.74 2.72 -4.68
N LEU A 88 -11.61 2.76 -5.39
CA LEU A 88 -10.56 1.76 -5.29
C LEU A 88 -9.93 1.76 -3.90
N VAL A 89 -9.88 0.59 -3.29
CA VAL A 89 -9.23 0.37 -2.00
C VAL A 89 -8.34 -0.86 -2.08
N PHE A 90 -7.32 -0.86 -1.23
CA PHE A 90 -6.45 -1.99 -1.01
C PHE A 90 -6.80 -2.64 0.32
N GLU A 91 -7.09 -3.93 0.25
CA GLU A 91 -7.29 -4.76 1.44
C GLU A 91 -5.94 -5.37 1.82
N ILE A 92 -5.45 -5.04 3.00
CA ILE A 92 -4.15 -5.47 3.48
C ILE A 92 -4.37 -6.41 4.67
N ASN A 93 -3.79 -7.60 4.58
CA ASN A 93 -3.77 -8.56 5.69
C ASN A 93 -2.56 -8.27 6.57
N VAL A 94 -2.82 -7.82 7.79
CA VAL A 94 -1.78 -7.45 8.77
C VAL A 94 -1.71 -8.50 9.85
N PRO A 95 -0.57 -9.19 10.05
CA PRO A 95 -0.39 -10.11 11.16
C PRO A 95 -0.62 -9.43 12.50
N TYR A 96 -1.19 -10.13 13.48
CA TYR A 96 -1.52 -9.58 14.80
C TYR A 96 -0.33 -8.86 15.45
N GLU A 97 0.85 -9.45 15.34
CA GLU A 97 2.10 -8.90 15.91
C GLU A 97 2.49 -7.53 15.31
N GLN A 98 1.99 -7.23 14.09
CA GLN A 98 2.32 -6.02 13.35
C GLN A 98 1.20 -4.96 13.35
N GLN A 99 0.11 -5.20 14.07
CA GLN A 99 -1.04 -4.28 14.13
C GLN A 99 -0.66 -2.86 14.57
N ARG A 100 0.35 -2.75 15.44
CA ARG A 100 0.86 -1.45 15.89
C ARG A 100 1.30 -0.52 14.76
N TYR A 101 1.64 -1.05 13.59
CA TYR A 101 2.06 -0.25 12.43
C TYR A 101 0.91 0.12 11.50
N ALA A 102 -0.22 -0.56 11.59
CA ALA A 102 -1.33 -0.50 10.65
C ALA A 102 -2.61 0.10 11.23
N HIS A 103 -2.49 1.06 12.16
CA HIS A 103 -3.64 1.77 12.73
C HIS A 103 -4.21 2.81 11.75
N SER A 104 -5.42 3.27 12.01
CA SER A 104 -6.06 4.31 11.21
C SER A 104 -5.20 5.58 11.11
N GLY A 105 -4.97 6.06 9.89
CA GLY A 105 -4.09 7.18 9.59
C GLY A 105 -2.64 6.80 9.29
N SER A 106 -2.22 5.56 9.54
CA SER A 106 -0.87 5.09 9.18
C SER A 106 -0.66 5.19 7.67
N LYS A 107 0.52 5.61 7.28
CA LYS A 107 0.93 5.61 5.88
C LYS A 107 1.65 4.31 5.54
N CYS A 108 1.37 3.76 4.39
CA CYS A 108 2.10 2.62 3.85
C CYS A 108 2.45 2.87 2.38
N MET A 109 3.48 2.20 1.92
CA MET A 109 3.85 2.15 0.52
C MET A 109 3.33 0.85 -0.08
N LEU A 110 2.55 0.97 -1.14
CA LEU A 110 2.06 -0.17 -1.92
C LEU A 110 2.99 -0.35 -3.13
N GLU A 111 3.58 -1.50 -3.25
CA GLU A 111 4.42 -1.88 -4.39
C GLU A 111 3.62 -2.83 -5.28
N LEU A 112 3.33 -2.38 -6.51
CA LEU A 112 2.59 -3.11 -7.50
C LEU A 112 3.50 -4.14 -8.20
N PRO A 113 2.95 -5.15 -8.89
CA PRO A 113 3.73 -6.16 -9.60
C PRO A 113 4.66 -5.60 -10.70
N ASP A 114 4.34 -4.44 -11.25
CA ASP A 114 5.15 -3.71 -12.24
C ASP A 114 6.26 -2.85 -11.63
N GLY A 115 6.43 -2.89 -10.29
CA GLY A 115 7.39 -2.08 -9.54
C GLY A 115 6.92 -0.66 -9.23
N THR A 116 5.72 -0.26 -9.67
CA THR A 116 5.14 1.05 -9.34
C THR A 116 4.89 1.14 -7.84
N ARG A 117 5.26 2.26 -7.22
CA ARG A 117 5.08 2.52 -5.81
C ARG A 117 4.03 3.60 -5.59
N LEU A 118 3.04 3.29 -4.77
CA LEU A 118 1.94 4.20 -4.43
C LEU A 118 1.92 4.41 -2.91
N THR A 119 1.82 5.66 -2.49
CA THR A 119 1.58 5.97 -1.07
C THR A 119 0.11 5.81 -0.76
N ALA A 120 -0.22 5.00 0.23
CA ALA A 120 -1.57 4.80 0.71
C ALA A 120 -1.68 5.15 2.19
N THR A 121 -2.90 5.43 2.61
CA THR A 121 -3.22 5.70 4.02
C THR A 121 -4.22 4.66 4.50
N VAL A 122 -3.96 4.04 5.62
CA VAL A 122 -4.89 3.14 6.31
C VAL A 122 -6.08 3.94 6.80
N HIS A 123 -7.29 3.51 6.40
CA HIS A 123 -8.52 4.25 6.73
C HIS A 123 -9.26 3.65 7.91
N ALA A 124 -9.44 2.34 7.90
CA ALA A 124 -10.08 1.62 8.99
C ALA A 124 -9.62 0.17 9.06
N PRO A 125 -9.41 -0.39 10.25
CA PRO A 125 -9.36 -1.83 10.42
C PRO A 125 -10.76 -2.41 10.20
N LEU A 126 -10.84 -3.57 9.57
CA LEU A 126 -12.07 -4.36 9.55
C LEU A 126 -12.15 -5.15 10.85
N VAL A 127 -13.29 -5.11 11.51
CA VAL A 127 -13.52 -5.71 12.85
C VAL A 127 -13.38 -7.24 12.87
N THR A 128 -13.06 -7.86 11.74
CA THR A 128 -12.96 -9.31 11.62
C THR A 128 -11.53 -9.76 11.38
N MET A 129 -11.06 -10.64 12.24
CA MET A 129 -9.77 -11.31 12.09
C MET A 129 -9.94 -12.63 11.32
N ASN A 130 -9.02 -12.93 10.44
CA ASN A 130 -8.94 -14.25 9.82
C ASN A 130 -8.37 -15.24 10.84
N MET A 131 -9.19 -16.23 11.25
CA MET A 131 -8.80 -17.19 12.29
C MET A 131 -7.66 -18.13 11.87
N VAL A 132 -7.49 -18.38 10.58
CA VAL A 132 -6.45 -19.27 10.05
C VAL A 132 -5.10 -18.58 9.98
N SER A 133 -5.07 -17.37 9.41
CA SER A 133 -3.83 -16.59 9.24
C SER A 133 -3.49 -15.69 10.42
N GLN A 134 -4.35 -15.62 11.44
CA GLN A 134 -4.21 -14.70 12.59
C GLN A 134 -3.88 -13.28 12.15
N SER A 135 -4.51 -12.84 11.05
CA SER A 135 -4.33 -11.52 10.47
C SER A 135 -5.60 -10.69 10.51
N GLU A 136 -5.44 -9.42 10.80
CA GLU A 136 -6.50 -8.42 10.67
C GLU A 136 -6.49 -7.85 9.25
N ARG A 137 -7.67 -7.61 8.70
CA ARG A 137 -7.81 -6.93 7.43
C ARG A 137 -7.97 -5.44 7.66
N VAL A 138 -7.13 -4.65 7.02
CA VAL A 138 -7.21 -3.19 7.03
C VAL A 138 -7.43 -2.66 5.61
N ILE A 139 -8.18 -1.58 5.52
CA ILE A 139 -8.44 -0.90 4.24
C ILE A 139 -7.50 0.28 4.12
N ALA A 140 -6.72 0.31 3.05
CA ALA A 140 -5.90 1.45 2.68
C ALA A 140 -6.43 2.11 1.40
N ARG A 141 -6.38 3.44 1.35
CA ARG A 141 -6.78 4.27 0.21
C ARG A 141 -5.58 5.02 -0.35
N THR A 142 -5.56 5.14 -1.66
CA THR A 142 -4.59 5.95 -2.38
C THR A 142 -5.26 6.66 -3.57
N LYS A 143 -4.66 7.75 -4.02
CA LYS A 143 -5.01 8.36 -5.29
C LYS A 143 -4.28 7.59 -6.39
N ALA A 144 -4.88 6.51 -6.87
CA ALA A 144 -4.32 5.72 -7.96
C ALA A 144 -5.14 5.90 -9.23
N PRO A 145 -4.53 5.73 -10.41
CA PRO A 145 -5.28 5.50 -11.65
C PRO A 145 -6.10 4.21 -11.52
N PHE A 146 -6.91 3.94 -12.53
CA PHE A 146 -7.62 2.68 -12.61
C PHE A 146 -6.65 1.50 -12.55
N LEU A 147 -6.89 0.58 -11.63
CA LEU A 147 -6.16 -0.68 -11.49
C LEU A 147 -7.17 -1.83 -11.50
N PRO A 148 -6.83 -2.95 -12.16
CA PRO A 148 -7.70 -4.13 -12.17
C PRO A 148 -7.88 -4.70 -10.75
N GLU A 149 -9.06 -5.27 -10.49
CA GLU A 149 -9.31 -6.00 -9.25
C GLU A 149 -8.54 -7.32 -9.20
N GLY A 150 -8.30 -7.82 -7.98
CA GLY A 150 -7.61 -9.09 -7.78
C GLY A 150 -6.08 -9.03 -7.91
N MET A 151 -5.52 -7.85 -8.11
CA MET A 151 -4.06 -7.67 -8.14
C MET A 151 -3.48 -7.84 -6.74
N ASN A 152 -2.46 -8.69 -6.61
CA ASN A 152 -1.68 -8.81 -5.39
C ASN A 152 -0.64 -7.69 -5.33
N VAL A 153 -0.62 -6.96 -4.22
CA VAL A 153 0.33 -5.88 -3.97
C VAL A 153 1.05 -6.12 -2.66
N LYS A 154 2.30 -5.65 -2.57
CA LYS A 154 3.06 -5.67 -1.33
C LYS A 154 2.86 -4.35 -0.60
N ALA A 155 2.38 -4.42 0.66
CA ALA A 155 2.29 -3.25 1.52
C ALA A 155 3.51 -3.19 2.45
N VAL A 156 4.20 -2.04 2.46
CA VAL A 156 5.35 -1.78 3.31
C VAL A 156 4.97 -0.65 4.26
N PHE A 157 4.94 -0.95 5.54
CA PHE A 157 4.78 0.04 6.61
C PHE A 157 6.17 0.48 7.05
N THR A 158 6.39 1.78 7.09
CA THR A 158 7.62 2.36 7.62
C THR A 158 7.30 2.92 9.00
N GLU A 159 8.02 2.51 9.99
CA GLU A 159 7.95 3.12 11.31
C GLU A 159 8.52 4.53 11.21
N ASN A 160 7.65 5.53 11.16
CA ASN A 160 8.06 6.90 11.40
C ASN A 160 8.11 7.11 12.91
N ASP A 161 9.08 6.52 13.56
CA ASP A 161 9.37 6.85 14.94
C ASP A 161 10.03 8.25 14.98
N SER A 162 9.19 9.27 14.75
CA SER A 162 9.59 10.67 14.88
C SER A 162 9.92 11.05 16.34
N SER A 163 9.76 10.12 17.27
CA SER A 163 10.09 10.28 18.68
C SER A 163 11.47 9.71 19.05
N SER A 164 12.07 8.85 18.23
CA SER A 164 13.40 8.37 18.51
C SER A 164 14.44 9.34 17.91
N LYS A 165 15.13 10.05 18.74
CA LYS A 165 16.41 10.71 18.40
C LYS A 165 17.52 9.66 18.22
N GLY A 166 17.18 8.49 17.66
CA GLY A 166 18.11 7.40 17.39
C GLY A 166 19.09 7.78 16.30
N LEU A 167 20.36 7.53 16.53
CA LEU A 167 21.41 7.61 15.53
C LEU A 167 21.53 6.23 14.87
N ILE A 168 21.74 6.21 13.56
CA ILE A 168 21.99 4.95 12.83
C ILE A 168 23.51 4.82 12.64
N LEU A 169 24.06 3.71 13.10
CA LEU A 169 25.49 3.41 12.94
C LEU A 169 25.69 2.04 12.28
N PRO A 170 26.81 1.85 11.58
CA PRO A 170 27.24 0.52 11.18
C PRO A 170 27.41 -0.39 12.41
N LYS A 171 26.98 -1.66 12.30
CA LYS A 171 27.14 -2.63 13.41
C LYS A 171 28.58 -2.78 13.88
N SER A 172 29.56 -2.59 12.99
CA SER A 172 30.98 -2.63 13.31
C SER A 172 31.44 -1.57 14.33
N ALA A 173 30.67 -0.48 14.47
CA ALA A 173 30.96 0.57 15.43
C ALA A 173 30.48 0.26 16.84
N VAL A 174 29.52 -0.65 16.99
CA VAL A 174 28.90 -1.00 18.26
C VAL A 174 29.65 -2.16 18.91
N GLN A 175 30.05 -1.96 20.14
CA GLN A 175 30.70 -2.96 20.96
C GLN A 175 29.78 -3.41 22.09
N SER A 176 30.00 -4.61 22.58
CA SER A 176 29.27 -5.17 23.71
C SER A 176 30.18 -5.90 24.68
N ASP A 177 29.69 -6.10 25.87
CA ASP A 177 30.33 -6.97 26.85
C ASP A 177 30.12 -8.46 26.47
N GLU A 178 30.81 -9.37 27.17
CA GLU A 178 30.73 -10.81 26.94
C GLU A 178 29.31 -11.36 27.12
N THR A 179 28.50 -10.70 27.91
CA THR A 179 27.11 -11.10 28.18
C THR A 179 26.08 -10.47 27.24
N LEU A 180 26.51 -9.59 26.31
CA LEU A 180 25.68 -8.84 25.36
C LEU A 180 24.58 -7.99 26.04
N THR A 181 24.81 -7.62 27.31
CA THR A 181 23.85 -6.83 28.08
C THR A 181 24.16 -5.34 28.10
N LYS A 182 25.45 -4.97 27.89
CA LYS A 182 25.88 -3.58 27.83
C LYS A 182 26.50 -3.31 26.47
N HIS A 183 26.04 -2.21 25.87
CA HIS A 183 26.54 -1.79 24.57
C HIS A 183 27.17 -0.39 24.69
N TRP A 184 28.21 -0.13 23.91
CA TRP A 184 28.86 1.16 23.83
C TRP A 184 29.43 1.38 22.44
N VAL A 185 29.74 2.63 22.16
CA VAL A 185 30.57 3.06 21.02
C VAL A 185 31.78 3.83 21.50
N MET A 186 32.83 3.84 20.69
CA MET A 186 34.03 4.64 20.96
C MET A 186 33.92 5.93 20.15
N LYS A 187 33.79 7.07 20.86
CA LYS A 187 33.76 8.41 20.30
C LYS A 187 35.17 8.96 20.29
N LEU A 188 35.57 9.58 19.19
CA LEU A 188 36.84 10.32 19.11
C LEU A 188 36.63 11.72 19.66
N ALA A 189 37.34 12.04 20.75
CA ALA A 189 37.38 13.37 21.32
C ALA A 189 38.35 14.29 20.55
N ASP A 190 38.18 15.61 20.69
CA ASP A 190 38.98 16.61 19.98
C ASP A 190 40.45 16.55 20.30
N ASN A 191 40.82 16.02 21.47
CA ASN A 191 42.21 15.82 21.94
C ASN A 191 42.87 14.55 21.37
N GLY A 192 42.19 13.81 20.48
CA GLY A 192 42.70 12.58 19.87
C GLY A 192 42.62 11.35 20.79
N THR A 193 41.75 11.37 21.78
CA THR A 193 41.49 10.22 22.66
C THR A 193 40.16 9.54 22.32
N ALA A 194 40.08 8.23 22.54
CA ALA A 194 38.86 7.46 22.42
C ALA A 194 38.10 7.51 23.75
N VAL A 195 36.82 7.88 23.69
CA VAL A 195 35.93 7.94 24.87
C VAL A 195 34.84 6.92 24.70
N ARG A 196 34.65 6.08 25.73
CA ARG A 196 33.59 5.08 25.74
C ARG A 196 32.25 5.75 26.08
N VAL A 197 31.28 5.63 25.16
CA VAL A 197 29.94 6.18 25.37
C VAL A 197 28.94 5.02 25.42
N PRO A 198 28.26 4.81 26.57
CA PRO A 198 27.21 3.80 26.67
C PRO A 198 26.02 4.15 25.78
N ILE A 199 25.42 3.12 25.18
CA ILE A 199 24.31 3.27 24.28
C ILE A 199 23.24 2.24 24.58
N GLU A 200 22.00 2.55 24.21
CA GLU A 200 20.92 1.58 24.09
C GLU A 200 20.74 1.22 22.63
N VAL A 201 20.64 -0.07 22.35
CA VAL A 201 20.43 -0.57 20.99
C VAL A 201 18.96 -0.67 20.67
N GLY A 202 18.57 -0.18 19.49
CA GLY A 202 17.21 -0.25 18.96
C GLY A 202 17.10 -1.27 17.83
N ASN A 203 16.38 -0.90 16.78
CA ASN A 203 16.18 -1.75 15.61
C ASN A 203 17.48 -1.95 14.84
N SER A 204 17.65 -3.13 14.23
CA SER A 204 18.84 -3.40 13.41
C SER A 204 18.46 -4.14 12.12
N ASN A 205 19.21 -3.85 11.05
CA ASN A 205 19.17 -4.56 9.79
C ASN A 205 20.47 -5.38 9.57
N ALA A 206 20.74 -5.84 8.36
CA ALA A 206 21.95 -6.64 8.08
C ALA A 206 23.26 -5.91 8.39
N SER A 207 23.36 -4.60 8.13
CA SER A 207 24.60 -3.80 8.20
C SER A 207 24.59 -2.70 9.26
N GLU A 208 23.39 -2.24 9.67
CA GLU A 208 23.21 -1.05 10.49
C GLU A 208 22.41 -1.36 11.75
N ILE A 209 22.57 -0.53 12.76
CA ILE A 209 21.88 -0.61 14.04
C ILE A 209 21.48 0.79 14.51
N GLU A 210 20.25 0.92 14.95
CA GLU A 210 19.77 2.12 15.62
C GLU A 210 20.27 2.14 17.06
N ILE A 211 20.80 3.29 17.48
CA ILE A 211 21.28 3.49 18.86
C ILE A 211 20.60 4.70 19.48
N LYS A 212 20.39 4.65 20.78
CA LYS A 212 19.91 5.78 21.59
C LYS A 212 20.95 6.13 22.64
N SER A 213 21.31 7.38 22.71
CA SER A 213 22.20 7.91 23.75
C SER A 213 22.06 9.43 23.84
N ASP A 214 21.89 9.93 25.05
CA ASP A 214 21.85 11.38 25.29
C ASP A 214 23.24 12.03 25.21
N ALA A 215 24.31 11.21 25.22
CA ALA A 215 25.70 11.64 25.17
C ALA A 215 26.30 11.73 23.75
N LEU A 216 25.49 11.38 22.72
CA LEU A 216 25.91 11.40 21.32
C LEU A 216 25.14 12.43 20.50
N SER A 217 25.85 13.09 19.61
CA SER A 217 25.31 14.04 18.63
C SER A 217 25.59 13.52 17.21
N PRO A 218 24.74 13.87 16.21
CA PRO A 218 24.99 13.54 14.79
C PRO A 218 26.35 14.03 14.23
N GLN A 219 26.98 14.97 14.91
CA GLN A 219 28.27 15.55 14.50
C GLN A 219 29.48 14.85 15.15
N ASP A 220 29.22 13.92 16.08
CA ASP A 220 30.30 13.21 16.77
C ASP A 220 30.99 12.21 15.84
N ARG A 221 32.30 12.09 15.99
CA ARG A 221 33.12 11.16 15.24
C ARG A 221 33.19 9.83 15.98
N ILE A 222 32.68 8.76 15.36
CA ILE A 222 32.66 7.42 15.95
C ILE A 222 33.74 6.56 15.29
N ILE A 223 34.44 5.78 16.09
CA ILE A 223 35.45 4.84 15.61
C ILE A 223 34.77 3.61 15.07
N LEU A 224 34.89 3.37 13.75
CA LEU A 224 34.21 2.27 13.05
C LEU A 224 35.01 0.96 13.11
N THR A 225 36.35 1.08 12.99
CA THR A 225 37.29 -0.05 12.96
C THR A 225 38.42 0.19 13.96
N GLY A 226 38.97 -0.89 14.55
CA GLY A 226 40.02 -0.79 15.53
C GLY A 226 39.60 -0.34 16.93
N GLY A 227 38.26 -0.20 17.15
CA GLY A 227 37.72 0.16 18.46
C GLY A 227 37.68 -0.99 19.47
N TYR A 228 37.78 -2.24 19.02
CA TYR A 228 37.69 -3.40 19.90
C TYR A 228 38.91 -3.47 20.82
N GLY A 229 38.68 -3.58 22.13
CA GLY A 229 39.76 -3.62 23.13
C GLY A 229 40.37 -2.28 23.47
N LEU A 230 39.93 -1.14 22.92
CA LEU A 230 40.39 0.17 23.36
C LEU A 230 39.86 0.47 24.76
N GLU A 231 40.75 0.90 25.62
CA GLU A 231 40.40 1.43 26.94
C GLU A 231 39.88 2.86 26.80
N ASP A 232 39.03 3.25 27.76
CA ASP A 232 38.54 4.61 27.85
C ASP A 232 39.71 5.60 28.07
N GLY A 233 39.75 6.65 27.26
CA GLY A 233 40.86 7.61 27.27
C GLY A 233 42.09 7.22 26.46
N ALA A 234 42.11 6.10 25.77
CA ALA A 234 43.25 5.69 24.94
C ALA A 234 43.55 6.69 23.81
N LYS A 235 44.79 7.01 23.58
CA LYS A 235 45.23 7.86 22.45
C LYS A 235 45.10 7.05 21.14
N VAL A 236 44.42 7.64 20.14
CA VAL A 236 44.19 7.03 18.84
C VAL A 236 44.75 7.93 17.73
N VAL A 237 45.24 7.30 16.69
CA VAL A 237 45.65 7.97 15.45
C VAL A 237 44.67 7.58 14.37
N VAL A 238 44.02 8.57 13.76
CA VAL A 238 43.05 8.35 12.67
C VAL A 238 43.83 8.07 11.39
N THR A 239 43.75 6.85 10.89
CA THR A 239 44.21 6.52 9.55
C THR A 239 43.00 6.57 8.60
N LYS A 240 43.09 7.29 7.48
CA LYS A 240 42.11 7.21 6.42
C LYS A 240 42.30 5.85 5.73
N GLU A 241 41.26 5.01 5.78
CA GLU A 241 41.20 3.85 4.92
C GLU A 241 41.01 4.37 3.49
N GLU A 242 41.99 4.18 2.62
CA GLU A 242 41.78 4.33 1.17
C GLU A 242 40.88 3.18 0.75
N ALA A 243 39.67 3.52 0.25
CA ALA A 243 38.77 2.54 -0.34
C ALA A 243 39.51 1.88 -1.53
N ALA A 244 39.90 0.64 -1.38
CA ALA A 244 40.38 -0.16 -2.49
C ALA A 244 39.25 -0.30 -3.50
N LEU A 245 39.48 0.14 -4.74
CA LEU A 245 38.69 0.02 -5.92
C LEU A 245 38.39 -1.45 -6.28
#